data_4d1c279c7f3a59d0070691fcef8b7024
#
_entry.id   4d1c279c7f3a59d0070691fcef8b7024
#
_cell.length_a   1.000
_cell.length_b   1.000
_cell.length_c   1.000
_cell.angle_alpha   90.00
_cell.angle_beta   90.00
_cell.angle_gamma   90.00
#
_symmetry.space_group_name_H-M   'P 1'
#
loop_
_entity.id
_entity.type
_entity.pdbx_description
1 polymer ?
#
loop_
_entity_poly.entity_id
_entity_poly.type
_entity_poly.pdbx_seq_one_letter_code
_entity_poly.pdbx_strand_id
1 'polypeptide(L)'
;MALTGNKGEWSEIYTLLKLLGEGKVYAGDQNLNKIQDLFYPIIMILRQEKDGDYNYRLQDKDVVIQTPTGEELLRIPASVFLVEAENLLKAINENDGTFGVPQIEVFMNSIYCHSLKAKSSDKTDIRIILHDRRTKINSEMGFSIKSQLGGDSTLLNASKATNFNFKVTGANLSDDEITAINFINPKRNKVIERVNAIKKKGASLVFEKVDNSTFRNNLVMLDGDLPAIIANLLLEQLNTGVSTLKELAERITETNPLKYDIEQTSPFYAYKIKHLLTSAALGMMPATAWSGKFDANGGYLVVKKDGEILCYHFYDRNRFEDYLFSNAYLERSSTTKHQYATIVKEVDGTLSFKLNFQVRLK
;
A
#
# COMPACT_ATOMS: atom_id res chain seq x y z
N MET A 1 -26.33 9.01 -13.49
CA MET A 1 -26.33 8.84 -12.01
C MET A 1 -25.26 9.75 -11.45
N ALA A 2 -25.54 10.43 -10.32
CA ALA A 2 -24.53 11.26 -9.67
C ALA A 2 -23.35 10.39 -9.22
N LEU A 3 -22.12 10.89 -9.38
CA LEU A 3 -20.90 10.21 -8.95
C LEU A 3 -20.81 10.27 -7.42
N THR A 4 -20.59 9.12 -6.80
CA THR A 4 -20.34 9.02 -5.37
C THR A 4 -19.10 8.15 -5.12
N GLY A 5 -18.28 8.55 -4.15
CA GLY A 5 -17.06 7.83 -3.80
C GLY A 5 -16.61 8.14 -2.37
N ASN A 6 -15.68 7.34 -1.88
CA ASN A 6 -14.99 7.60 -0.62
C ASN A 6 -13.83 8.60 -0.80
N LYS A 7 -13.21 9.01 0.32
CA LYS A 7 -12.07 9.96 0.28
C LYS A 7 -10.93 9.51 -0.63
N GLY A 8 -10.63 8.22 -0.69
CA GLY A 8 -9.59 7.67 -1.57
C GLY A 8 -9.92 7.86 -3.05
N GLU A 9 -11.15 7.53 -3.44
CA GLU A 9 -11.63 7.68 -4.82
C GLU A 9 -11.67 9.15 -5.26
N TRP A 10 -12.13 10.06 -4.41
CA TRP A 10 -12.07 11.50 -4.69
C TRP A 10 -10.64 12.05 -4.70
N SER A 11 -9.70 11.42 -3.96
CA SER A 11 -8.27 11.80 -4.01
C SER A 11 -7.62 11.50 -5.36
N GLU A 12 -8.14 10.53 -6.14
CA GLU A 12 -7.66 10.28 -7.50
C GLU A 12 -8.00 11.46 -8.42
N ILE A 13 -9.24 11.98 -8.33
CA ILE A 13 -9.66 13.19 -9.06
C ILE A 13 -8.90 14.43 -8.57
N TYR A 14 -8.75 14.58 -7.25
CA TYR A 14 -7.95 15.66 -6.68
C TYR A 14 -6.53 15.66 -7.25
N THR A 15 -5.91 14.48 -7.33
CA THR A 15 -4.56 14.32 -7.88
C THR A 15 -4.53 14.77 -9.36
N LEU A 16 -5.49 14.34 -10.17
CA LEU A 16 -5.60 14.74 -11.57
C LEU A 16 -5.66 16.27 -11.69
N LEU A 17 -6.61 16.92 -10.99
CA LEU A 17 -6.81 18.36 -11.07
C LEU A 17 -5.58 19.13 -10.56
N LYS A 18 -5.05 18.75 -9.41
CA LYS A 18 -3.89 19.40 -8.80
C LYS A 18 -2.66 19.35 -9.69
N LEU A 19 -2.36 18.17 -10.26
CA LEU A 19 -1.20 17.96 -11.13
C LEU A 19 -1.33 18.74 -12.44
N LEU A 20 -2.52 18.80 -13.04
CA LEU A 20 -2.78 19.61 -14.23
C LEU A 20 -2.63 21.11 -13.95
N GLY A 21 -3.05 21.55 -12.77
CA GLY A 21 -2.92 22.94 -12.37
C GLY A 21 -1.49 23.36 -12.04
N GLU A 22 -0.70 22.48 -11.37
CA GLU A 22 0.69 22.79 -10.98
C GLU A 22 1.72 22.55 -12.09
N GLY A 23 1.41 21.69 -13.06
CA GLY A 23 2.30 21.34 -14.16
C GLY A 23 3.58 20.58 -13.76
N LYS A 24 3.72 20.22 -12.50
CA LYS A 24 4.88 19.50 -11.95
C LYS A 24 4.53 18.78 -10.67
N VAL A 25 5.32 17.78 -10.29
CA VAL A 25 5.24 17.13 -9.00
C VAL A 25 6.64 17.06 -8.36
N TYR A 26 6.71 17.30 -7.05
CA TYR A 26 7.96 17.23 -6.29
C TYR A 26 8.21 15.84 -5.73
N ALA A 27 9.48 15.45 -5.65
CA ALA A 27 9.87 14.25 -4.92
C ALA A 27 9.72 14.46 -3.40
N GLY A 28 9.37 13.38 -2.69
CA GLY A 28 9.35 13.33 -1.24
C GLY A 28 10.57 12.61 -0.65
N ASP A 29 10.94 12.97 0.58
CA ASP A 29 11.86 12.18 1.41
C ASP A 29 11.10 11.08 2.19
N GLN A 30 11.82 10.25 2.94
CA GLN A 30 11.24 9.17 3.75
C GLN A 30 10.27 9.65 4.84
N ASN A 31 10.31 10.93 5.21
CA ASN A 31 9.48 11.55 6.24
C ASN A 31 8.32 12.38 5.66
N LEU A 32 8.01 12.22 4.38
CA LEU A 32 6.98 12.97 3.65
C LEU A 32 7.28 14.49 3.56
N ASN A 33 8.54 14.89 3.58
CA ASN A 33 8.93 16.27 3.30
C ASN A 33 9.24 16.43 1.81
N LYS A 34 8.81 17.56 1.24
CA LYS A 34 9.11 17.96 -0.12
C LYS A 34 10.61 18.24 -0.31
N ILE A 35 11.20 17.67 -1.36
CA ILE A 35 12.57 17.98 -1.79
C ILE A 35 12.49 19.10 -2.82
N GLN A 36 12.84 20.32 -2.41
CA GLN A 36 12.62 21.55 -3.19
C GLN A 36 13.32 21.54 -4.57
N ASP A 37 14.52 20.96 -4.64
CA ASP A 37 15.34 20.97 -5.87
C ASP A 37 15.06 19.76 -6.78
N LEU A 38 14.17 18.85 -6.37
CA LEU A 38 13.85 17.66 -7.14
C LEU A 38 12.35 17.61 -7.48
N PHE A 39 12.06 17.92 -8.74
CA PHE A 39 10.70 17.85 -9.26
C PHE A 39 10.68 17.31 -10.71
N TYR A 40 9.54 16.79 -11.09
CA TYR A 40 9.25 16.23 -12.41
C TYR A 40 8.20 17.09 -13.11
N PRO A 41 8.55 17.83 -14.17
CA PRO A 41 7.57 18.49 -15.02
C PRO A 41 6.62 17.48 -15.67
N ILE A 42 5.33 17.80 -15.67
CA ILE A 42 4.29 16.99 -16.28
C ILE A 42 4.10 17.48 -17.71
N ILE A 43 4.20 16.57 -18.66
CA ILE A 43 3.96 16.86 -20.07
C ILE A 43 2.50 16.58 -20.41
N MET A 44 1.98 15.45 -19.93
CA MET A 44 0.65 14.98 -20.29
C MET A 44 0.14 13.99 -19.25
N ILE A 45 -1.17 14.00 -18.99
CA ILE A 45 -1.87 12.95 -18.24
C ILE A 45 -2.80 12.23 -19.22
N LEU A 46 -2.75 10.90 -19.17
CA LEU A 46 -3.53 10.02 -20.03
C LEU A 46 -4.69 9.43 -19.23
N ARG A 47 -5.89 9.47 -19.78
CA ARG A 47 -7.07 8.94 -19.10
C ARG A 47 -7.95 8.15 -20.06
N GLN A 48 -8.38 6.98 -19.63
CA GLN A 48 -9.32 6.13 -20.32
C GLN A 48 -10.69 6.27 -19.68
N GLU A 49 -11.69 6.68 -20.45
CA GLU A 49 -13.08 6.73 -20.05
C GLU A 49 -13.91 5.73 -20.86
N LYS A 50 -15.21 5.59 -20.54
CA LYS A 50 -16.08 4.64 -21.25
C LYS A 50 -16.37 5.05 -22.68
N ASP A 51 -16.38 6.34 -22.94
CA ASP A 51 -16.71 6.99 -24.19
C ASP A 51 -15.50 7.31 -25.08
N GLY A 52 -14.27 7.16 -24.53
CA GLY A 52 -13.04 7.38 -25.27
C GLY A 52 -11.81 7.56 -24.39
N ASP A 53 -10.68 7.69 -25.04
CA ASP A 53 -9.40 8.00 -24.41
C ASP A 53 -9.11 9.49 -24.58
N TYR A 54 -8.67 10.14 -23.52
CA TYR A 54 -8.39 11.57 -23.48
C TYR A 54 -7.00 11.85 -22.95
N ASN A 55 -6.30 12.77 -23.63
CA ASN A 55 -4.97 13.25 -23.28
C ASN A 55 -5.05 14.68 -22.79
N TYR A 56 -4.63 14.92 -21.55
CA TYR A 56 -4.55 16.25 -20.93
C TYR A 56 -3.12 16.74 -21.04
N ARG A 57 -2.82 17.52 -22.07
CA ARG A 57 -1.48 18.02 -22.35
C ARG A 57 -1.29 19.40 -21.74
N LEU A 58 -0.19 19.58 -21.00
CA LEU A 58 0.20 20.89 -20.51
C LEU A 58 0.97 21.64 -21.59
N GLN A 59 0.47 22.82 -21.92
CA GLN A 59 1.08 23.71 -22.91
C GLN A 59 1.05 25.13 -22.38
N ASP A 60 2.22 25.71 -22.11
CA ASP A 60 2.37 27.03 -21.51
C ASP A 60 1.62 27.17 -20.17
N LYS A 61 0.53 27.93 -20.15
CA LYS A 61 -0.33 28.15 -18.98
C LYS A 61 -1.67 27.44 -19.10
N ASP A 62 -1.85 26.62 -20.13
CA ASP A 62 -3.12 25.96 -20.44
C ASP A 62 -2.98 24.44 -20.35
N VAL A 63 -4.10 23.80 -20.09
CA VAL A 63 -4.32 22.38 -20.29
C VAL A 63 -5.11 22.20 -21.58
N VAL A 64 -4.53 21.51 -22.54
CA VAL A 64 -5.16 21.17 -23.82
C VAL A 64 -5.65 19.73 -23.70
N ILE A 65 -6.97 19.55 -23.80
CA ILE A 65 -7.62 18.24 -23.83
C ILE A 65 -7.74 17.81 -25.28
N GLN A 66 -7.22 16.66 -25.61
CA GLN A 66 -7.16 16.18 -26.99
C GLN A 66 -7.43 14.67 -27.07
N THR A 67 -7.83 14.23 -28.26
CA THR A 67 -7.91 12.81 -28.59
C THR A 67 -6.52 12.17 -28.59
N PRO A 68 -6.39 10.83 -28.57
CA PRO A 68 -5.10 10.16 -28.73
C PRO A 68 -4.39 10.49 -30.05
N THR A 69 -5.14 10.87 -31.08
CA THR A 69 -4.59 11.29 -32.38
C THR A 69 -4.12 12.74 -32.41
N GLY A 70 -4.32 13.50 -31.32
CA GLY A 70 -3.84 14.87 -31.17
C GLY A 70 -4.85 15.95 -31.61
N GLU A 71 -6.09 15.60 -31.92
CA GLU A 71 -7.16 16.57 -32.19
C GLU A 71 -7.53 17.30 -30.90
N GLU A 72 -7.41 18.63 -30.89
CA GLU A 72 -7.76 19.48 -29.75
C GLU A 72 -9.28 19.56 -29.60
N LEU A 73 -9.78 19.14 -28.44
CA LEU A 73 -11.21 19.19 -28.10
C LEU A 73 -11.54 20.41 -27.25
N LEU A 74 -10.63 20.79 -26.35
CA LEU A 74 -10.85 21.86 -25.39
C LEU A 74 -9.52 22.42 -24.89
N ARG A 75 -9.48 23.71 -24.58
CA ARG A 75 -8.35 24.40 -23.95
C ARG A 75 -8.83 25.19 -22.74
N ILE A 76 -8.22 24.97 -21.60
CA ILE A 76 -8.60 25.61 -20.33
C ILE A 76 -7.33 26.09 -19.62
N PRO A 77 -7.31 27.31 -19.04
CA PRO A 77 -6.20 27.76 -18.21
C PRO A 77 -5.92 26.81 -17.05
N ALA A 78 -4.65 26.45 -16.81
CA ALA A 78 -4.24 25.56 -15.73
C ALA A 78 -4.69 26.06 -14.33
N SER A 79 -4.81 27.39 -14.16
CA SER A 79 -5.31 28.00 -12.92
C SER A 79 -6.73 27.56 -12.54
N VAL A 80 -7.59 27.25 -13.53
CA VAL A 80 -8.94 26.73 -13.26
C VAL A 80 -8.89 25.39 -12.56
N PHE A 81 -7.98 24.52 -12.98
CA PHE A 81 -7.77 23.21 -12.34
C PHE A 81 -7.30 23.34 -10.89
N LEU A 82 -6.49 24.37 -10.55
CA LEU A 82 -6.08 24.64 -9.16
C LEU A 82 -7.27 25.04 -8.30
N VAL A 83 -8.14 25.92 -8.81
CA VAL A 83 -9.35 26.35 -8.08
C VAL A 83 -10.25 25.14 -7.80
N GLU A 84 -10.49 24.30 -8.81
CA GLU A 84 -11.34 23.13 -8.64
C GLU A 84 -10.69 22.05 -7.76
N ALA A 85 -9.35 21.92 -7.77
CA ALA A 85 -8.64 21.09 -6.83
C ALA A 85 -8.82 21.56 -5.38
N GLU A 86 -8.72 22.87 -5.12
CA GLU A 86 -8.94 23.45 -3.78
C GLU A 86 -10.39 23.24 -3.30
N ASN A 87 -11.36 23.45 -4.17
CA ASN A 87 -12.78 23.18 -3.89
C ASN A 87 -13.01 21.70 -3.53
N LEU A 88 -12.40 20.80 -4.31
CA LEU A 88 -12.49 19.36 -4.05
C LEU A 88 -11.80 18.96 -2.74
N LEU A 89 -10.60 19.47 -2.44
CA LEU A 89 -9.89 19.20 -1.19
C LEU A 89 -10.73 19.60 0.03
N LYS A 90 -11.38 20.77 -0.04
CA LYS A 90 -12.29 21.21 1.01
C LYS A 90 -13.46 20.23 1.18
N ALA A 91 -14.10 19.84 0.09
CA ALA A 91 -15.20 18.87 0.12
C ALA A 91 -14.76 17.49 0.69
N ILE A 92 -13.56 17.00 0.33
CA ILE A 92 -13.00 15.74 0.88
C ILE A 92 -12.80 15.84 2.38
N ASN A 93 -12.30 16.99 2.87
CA ASN A 93 -12.05 17.16 4.31
C ASN A 93 -13.34 17.28 5.13
N GLU A 94 -14.39 17.87 4.56
CA GLU A 94 -15.67 18.12 5.23
C GLU A 94 -16.61 16.89 5.24
N ASN A 95 -16.36 15.87 4.42
CA ASN A 95 -17.23 14.71 4.29
C ASN A 95 -16.55 13.42 4.77
N ASP A 96 -17.34 12.44 5.22
CA ASP A 96 -16.92 11.10 5.60
C ASP A 96 -17.74 10.02 4.89
N GLY A 97 -17.21 8.80 4.84
CA GLY A 97 -17.88 7.67 4.19
C GLY A 97 -17.89 7.80 2.67
N THR A 98 -19.03 7.56 2.05
CA THR A 98 -19.27 7.71 0.61
C THR A 98 -20.12 8.94 0.39
N PHE A 99 -19.66 9.89 -0.44
CA PHE A 99 -20.32 11.17 -0.71
C PHE A 99 -20.19 11.57 -2.18
N GLY A 100 -21.03 12.50 -2.61
CA GLY A 100 -20.97 13.15 -3.94
C GLY A 100 -20.51 14.59 -3.82
N VAL A 101 -19.90 15.13 -4.90
CA VAL A 101 -19.50 16.54 -5.01
C VAL A 101 -20.04 17.10 -6.34
N PRO A 102 -21.33 17.51 -6.40
CA PRO A 102 -21.99 17.85 -7.66
C PRO A 102 -21.29 18.93 -8.47
N GLN A 103 -20.71 19.95 -7.83
CA GLN A 103 -19.99 21.03 -8.50
C GLN A 103 -18.75 20.50 -9.24
N ILE A 104 -18.00 19.61 -8.60
CA ILE A 104 -16.83 18.96 -9.20
C ILE A 104 -17.27 18.01 -10.32
N GLU A 105 -18.38 17.29 -10.15
CA GLU A 105 -18.92 16.42 -11.20
C GLU A 105 -19.27 17.21 -12.48
N VAL A 106 -19.85 18.41 -12.34
CA VAL A 106 -20.12 19.30 -13.49
C VAL A 106 -18.81 19.68 -14.17
N PHE A 107 -17.79 20.09 -13.42
CA PHE A 107 -16.49 20.41 -13.99
C PHE A 107 -15.83 19.19 -14.65
N MET A 108 -15.82 18.05 -13.99
CA MET A 108 -15.29 16.78 -14.56
C MET A 108 -15.93 16.48 -15.92
N ASN A 109 -17.25 16.56 -16.01
CA ASN A 109 -17.97 16.33 -17.27
C ASN A 109 -17.55 17.32 -18.37
N SER A 110 -17.32 18.59 -18.02
CA SER A 110 -16.88 19.61 -18.99
C SER A 110 -15.48 19.36 -19.54
N ILE A 111 -14.66 18.59 -18.83
CA ILE A 111 -13.29 18.23 -19.22
C ILE A 111 -13.15 16.78 -19.69
N TYR A 112 -14.23 16.11 -20.09
CA TYR A 112 -14.24 14.72 -20.54
C TYR A 112 -13.72 13.72 -19.47
N CYS A 113 -13.96 13.99 -18.19
CA CYS A 113 -13.65 13.10 -17.07
C CYS A 113 -14.96 12.61 -16.45
N HIS A 114 -15.38 11.38 -16.73
CA HIS A 114 -16.73 10.89 -16.41
C HIS A 114 -16.76 9.86 -15.28
N SER A 115 -15.60 9.51 -14.72
CA SER A 115 -15.48 8.51 -13.66
C SER A 115 -14.49 8.96 -12.59
N LEU A 116 -14.70 8.52 -11.33
CA LEU A 116 -13.77 8.81 -10.24
C LEU A 116 -12.44 8.05 -10.41
N LYS A 117 -12.53 6.81 -10.89
CA LYS A 117 -11.37 5.96 -11.16
C LYS A 117 -11.12 5.88 -12.65
N ALA A 118 -9.89 6.08 -13.06
CA ALA A 118 -9.47 5.71 -14.40
C ALA A 118 -9.69 4.19 -14.58
N LYS A 119 -10.16 3.79 -15.76
CA LYS A 119 -10.28 2.38 -16.10
C LYS A 119 -8.88 1.79 -16.21
N SER A 120 -8.43 1.06 -15.19
CA SER A 120 -7.16 0.33 -15.26
C SER A 120 -7.39 -1.15 -15.02
N SER A 121 -6.86 -1.97 -15.91
CA SER A 121 -6.70 -3.42 -15.70
C SER A 121 -5.61 -3.74 -14.68
N ASP A 122 -4.79 -2.73 -14.35
CA ASP A 122 -3.56 -2.85 -13.58
C ASP A 122 -3.65 -2.02 -12.29
N LYS A 123 -2.71 -2.17 -11.37
CA LYS A 123 -2.61 -1.38 -10.13
C LYS A 123 -2.26 0.10 -10.35
N THR A 124 -2.50 0.63 -11.53
CA THR A 124 -2.19 2.00 -11.93
C THR A 124 -3.45 2.85 -11.78
N ASP A 125 -3.39 3.88 -10.94
CA ASP A 125 -4.50 4.79 -10.71
C ASP A 125 -4.46 6.00 -11.67
N ILE A 126 -3.25 6.39 -12.13
CA ILE A 126 -3.05 7.48 -13.08
C ILE A 126 -1.84 7.21 -13.99
N ARG A 127 -1.95 7.56 -15.28
CA ARG A 127 -0.85 7.49 -16.26
C ARG A 127 -0.38 8.89 -16.61
N ILE A 128 0.91 9.13 -16.50
CA ILE A 128 1.51 10.45 -16.69
C ILE A 128 2.75 10.33 -17.58
N ILE A 129 2.90 11.25 -18.52
CA ILE A 129 4.15 11.48 -19.22
C ILE A 129 4.90 12.57 -18.45
N LEU A 130 5.97 12.16 -17.77
CA LEU A 130 6.88 13.03 -17.02
C LEU A 130 8.13 13.34 -17.81
N HIS A 131 8.68 14.55 -17.64
CA HIS A 131 10.01 14.90 -18.08
C HIS A 131 11.03 14.67 -16.96
N ASP A 132 11.94 13.73 -17.16
CA ASP A 132 13.08 13.58 -16.24
C ASP A 132 14.19 14.56 -16.64
N ARG A 133 14.41 15.57 -15.80
CA ARG A 133 15.41 16.62 -16.02
C ARG A 133 16.86 16.09 -16.02
N ARG A 134 17.12 14.95 -15.41
CA ARG A 134 18.44 14.33 -15.32
C ARG A 134 18.79 13.58 -16.61
N THR A 135 17.84 12.78 -17.10
CA THR A 135 18.02 11.97 -18.32
C THR A 135 17.61 12.68 -19.59
N LYS A 136 16.86 13.79 -19.50
CA LYS A 136 16.23 14.54 -20.61
C LYS A 136 15.22 13.71 -21.42
N ILE A 137 14.67 12.66 -20.81
CA ILE A 137 13.72 11.75 -21.46
C ILE A 137 12.30 12.03 -20.94
N ASN A 138 11.35 11.97 -21.85
CA ASN A 138 9.91 11.92 -21.54
C ASN A 138 9.48 10.47 -21.50
N SER A 139 8.93 10.02 -20.37
CA SER A 139 8.49 8.63 -20.21
C SER A 139 7.04 8.58 -19.76
N GLU A 140 6.25 7.72 -20.41
CA GLU A 140 4.91 7.37 -19.93
C GLU A 140 5.04 6.37 -18.79
N MET A 141 4.38 6.68 -17.68
CA MET A 141 4.47 5.90 -16.45
C MET A 141 3.14 5.81 -15.75
N GLY A 142 2.87 4.64 -15.16
CA GLY A 142 1.72 4.38 -14.32
C GLY A 142 2.05 4.56 -12.85
N PHE A 143 1.31 5.42 -12.15
CA PHE A 143 1.47 5.66 -10.73
C PHE A 143 0.26 5.14 -9.94
N SER A 144 0.52 4.60 -8.74
CA SER A 144 -0.54 4.37 -7.76
C SER A 144 -0.65 5.57 -6.83
N ILE A 145 -1.89 5.97 -6.53
CA ILE A 145 -2.19 7.10 -5.65
C ILE A 145 -2.44 6.59 -4.24
N LYS A 146 -1.74 7.16 -3.26
CA LYS A 146 -1.93 6.89 -1.83
C LYS A 146 -2.34 8.19 -1.15
N SER A 147 -3.49 8.18 -0.49
CA SER A 147 -4.05 9.38 0.12
C SER A 147 -4.07 9.29 1.64
N GLN A 148 -3.61 10.33 2.32
CA GLN A 148 -3.74 10.52 3.76
C GLN A 148 -5.00 11.32 4.15
N LEU A 149 -5.85 11.72 3.18
CA LEU A 149 -7.11 12.45 3.43
C LEU A 149 -8.18 11.55 4.07
N GLY A 150 -8.04 10.24 3.93
CA GLY A 150 -8.88 9.23 4.56
C GLY A 150 -8.17 8.44 5.65
N GLY A 151 -8.53 7.17 5.79
CA GLY A 151 -7.78 6.22 6.63
C GLY A 151 -6.48 5.76 5.98
N ASP A 152 -5.60 5.14 6.79
CA ASP A 152 -4.31 4.66 6.32
C ASP A 152 -4.42 3.75 5.11
N SER A 153 -3.58 3.99 4.11
CA SER A 153 -3.62 3.27 2.84
C SER A 153 -3.17 1.81 3.02
N THR A 154 -3.86 0.89 2.36
CA THR A 154 -3.46 -0.51 2.38
C THR A 154 -2.38 -0.79 1.33
N LEU A 155 -1.28 -1.39 1.75
CA LEU A 155 -0.25 -1.91 0.87
C LEU A 155 -0.50 -3.39 0.54
N LEU A 156 -0.79 -4.18 1.57
CA LEU A 156 -1.06 -5.61 1.47
C LEU A 156 -2.27 -5.96 2.34
N ASN A 157 -3.37 -6.36 1.69
CA ASN A 157 -4.63 -6.66 2.36
C ASN A 157 -4.57 -7.97 3.14
N ALA A 158 -5.21 -7.94 4.32
CA ALA A 158 -5.53 -9.16 5.04
C ALA A 158 -6.47 -10.06 4.23
N SER A 159 -6.14 -11.33 4.16
CA SER A 159 -7.00 -12.36 3.57
C SER A 159 -6.64 -13.73 4.16
N LYS A 160 -7.40 -14.77 3.81
CA LYS A 160 -6.97 -16.15 4.15
C LYS A 160 -5.64 -16.50 3.49
N ALA A 161 -5.31 -15.88 2.34
CA ALA A 161 -4.04 -16.12 1.65
C ALA A 161 -2.83 -15.60 2.43
N THR A 162 -3.01 -14.62 3.32
CA THR A 162 -1.92 -14.04 4.11
C THR A 162 -1.79 -14.65 5.52
N ASN A 163 -2.34 -15.85 5.74
CA ASN A 163 -2.19 -16.58 7.00
C ASN A 163 -0.85 -17.32 7.04
N PHE A 164 -0.16 -17.16 8.17
CA PHE A 164 1.06 -17.87 8.57
C PHE A 164 0.70 -18.88 9.65
N ASN A 165 1.03 -20.15 9.43
CA ASN A 165 0.75 -21.24 10.36
C ASN A 165 1.92 -21.48 11.31
N PHE A 166 1.61 -21.58 12.60
CA PHE A 166 2.56 -21.88 13.67
C PHE A 166 2.10 -23.13 14.39
N LYS A 167 3.05 -24.05 14.68
CA LYS A 167 2.82 -25.14 15.60
C LYS A 167 2.84 -24.62 17.03
N VAL A 168 1.88 -25.07 17.84
CA VAL A 168 1.90 -24.88 19.30
C VAL A 168 2.72 -26.03 19.90
N THR A 169 3.88 -25.73 20.48
CA THR A 169 4.84 -26.71 20.99
C THR A 169 5.26 -26.38 22.42
N GLY A 170 5.92 -27.31 23.11
CA GLY A 170 6.48 -27.09 24.44
C GLY A 170 5.59 -27.53 25.60
N ALA A 171 4.28 -27.67 25.38
CA ALA A 171 3.35 -28.20 26.36
C ALA A 171 2.21 -28.99 25.69
N ASN A 172 1.67 -29.98 26.38
CA ASN A 172 0.50 -30.72 25.97
C ASN A 172 -0.73 -29.98 26.54
N LEU A 173 -1.46 -29.25 25.67
CA LEU A 173 -2.71 -28.60 26.06
C LEU A 173 -3.87 -29.58 25.98
N SER A 174 -4.69 -29.66 27.05
CA SER A 174 -5.92 -30.43 27.04
C SER A 174 -6.98 -29.76 26.15
N ASP A 175 -8.01 -30.50 25.75
CA ASP A 175 -9.12 -29.95 24.94
C ASP A 175 -9.86 -28.83 25.69
N ASP A 176 -9.96 -28.91 27.04
CA ASP A 176 -10.55 -27.85 27.88
C ASP A 176 -9.67 -26.59 27.87
N GLU A 177 -8.35 -26.73 27.93
CA GLU A 177 -7.41 -25.59 27.86
C GLU A 177 -7.44 -24.91 26.49
N ILE A 178 -7.47 -25.72 25.42
CA ILE A 178 -7.64 -25.20 24.05
C ILE A 178 -8.95 -24.41 23.93
N THR A 179 -10.03 -24.97 24.41
CA THR A 179 -11.34 -24.34 24.41
C THR A 179 -11.30 -23.04 25.21
N ALA A 180 -10.78 -23.05 26.43
CA ALA A 180 -10.65 -21.86 27.27
C ALA A 180 -9.84 -20.74 26.59
N ILE A 181 -8.70 -21.07 25.96
CA ILE A 181 -7.88 -20.09 25.21
C ILE A 181 -8.66 -19.54 24.02
N ASN A 182 -9.34 -20.39 23.27
CA ASN A 182 -10.11 -19.96 22.10
C ASN A 182 -11.33 -19.10 22.48
N PHE A 183 -11.89 -19.23 23.67
CA PHE A 183 -12.97 -18.40 24.20
C PHE A 183 -12.51 -17.01 24.67
N ILE A 184 -11.20 -16.78 24.85
CA ILE A 184 -10.68 -15.43 25.17
C ILE A 184 -11.12 -14.45 24.07
N ASN A 185 -11.97 -13.48 24.43
CA ASN A 185 -12.56 -12.55 23.46
C ASN A 185 -12.72 -11.12 24.02
N PRO A 186 -11.64 -10.46 24.45
CA PRO A 186 -11.70 -9.07 24.88
C PRO A 186 -12.00 -8.14 23.69
N LYS A 187 -12.52 -6.94 23.98
CA LYS A 187 -12.80 -5.92 22.95
C LYS A 187 -11.53 -5.49 22.16
N ARG A 188 -10.37 -5.55 22.80
CA ARG A 188 -9.06 -5.20 22.20
C ARG A 188 -8.03 -6.30 22.53
N ASN A 189 -6.98 -6.38 21.73
CA ASN A 189 -5.82 -7.26 21.97
C ASN A 189 -6.13 -8.77 22.04
N LYS A 190 -7.23 -9.22 21.47
CA LYS A 190 -7.65 -10.64 21.49
C LYS A 190 -6.53 -11.62 21.11
N VAL A 191 -5.76 -11.32 20.05
CA VAL A 191 -4.68 -12.20 19.60
C VAL A 191 -3.55 -12.24 20.63
N ILE A 192 -3.16 -11.10 21.18
CA ILE A 192 -2.15 -11.00 22.24
C ILE A 192 -2.54 -11.80 23.47
N GLU A 193 -3.77 -11.64 23.94
CA GLU A 193 -4.27 -12.34 25.14
C GLU A 193 -4.27 -13.87 24.95
N ARG A 194 -4.64 -14.35 23.76
CA ARG A 194 -4.58 -15.78 23.43
C ARG A 194 -3.15 -16.28 23.38
N VAL A 195 -2.22 -15.56 22.75
CA VAL A 195 -0.80 -15.91 22.71
C VAL A 195 -0.19 -15.90 24.11
N ASN A 196 -0.55 -14.91 24.95
CA ASN A 196 -0.10 -14.88 26.33
C ASN A 196 -0.63 -16.08 27.14
N ALA A 197 -1.89 -16.49 26.91
CA ALA A 197 -2.45 -17.68 27.55
C ALA A 197 -1.73 -18.97 27.12
N ILE A 198 -1.38 -19.09 25.83
CA ILE A 198 -0.53 -20.21 25.32
C ILE A 198 0.80 -20.22 26.05
N LYS A 199 1.48 -19.08 26.14
CA LYS A 199 2.80 -18.98 26.83
C LYS A 199 2.70 -19.28 28.32
N LYS A 200 1.64 -18.82 29.01
CA LYS A 200 1.40 -19.13 30.44
C LYS A 200 1.26 -20.63 30.72
N LYS A 201 0.87 -21.41 29.73
CA LYS A 201 0.81 -22.89 29.81
C LYS A 201 2.15 -23.57 29.48
N GLY A 202 3.22 -22.79 29.27
CA GLY A 202 4.55 -23.30 28.90
C GLY A 202 4.69 -23.66 27.42
N ALA A 203 3.67 -23.34 26.60
CA ALA A 203 3.71 -23.59 25.18
C ALA A 203 4.28 -22.36 24.39
N SER A 204 4.78 -22.62 23.22
CA SER A 204 5.34 -21.61 22.29
C SER A 204 4.82 -21.80 20.88
N LEU A 205 4.91 -20.74 20.08
CA LEU A 205 4.55 -20.74 18.67
C LEU A 205 5.82 -20.89 17.82
N VAL A 206 5.90 -21.94 17.02
CA VAL A 206 7.01 -22.20 16.09
C VAL A 206 6.47 -22.12 14.66
N PHE A 207 7.04 -21.23 13.84
CA PHE A 207 6.62 -21.09 12.45
C PHE A 207 6.76 -22.41 11.68
N GLU A 208 5.72 -22.78 10.94
CA GLU A 208 5.70 -23.97 10.11
C GLU A 208 5.66 -23.64 8.63
N LYS A 209 4.65 -22.87 8.22
CA LYS A 209 4.42 -22.58 6.78
C LYS A 209 3.52 -21.37 6.58
N VAL A 210 3.55 -20.82 5.36
CA VAL A 210 2.48 -19.94 4.84
C VAL A 210 1.37 -20.83 4.30
N ASP A 211 0.13 -20.63 4.75
CA ASP A 211 -1.01 -21.50 4.40
C ASP A 211 -1.28 -21.53 2.90
N ASN A 212 -1.28 -20.37 2.25
CA ASN A 212 -1.55 -20.26 0.83
C ASN A 212 -0.27 -20.51 0.02
N SER A 213 -0.29 -21.54 -0.84
CA SER A 213 0.86 -21.91 -1.67
C SER A 213 1.25 -20.83 -2.68
N THR A 214 0.27 -20.10 -3.25
CA THR A 214 0.54 -18.99 -4.18
C THR A 214 1.31 -17.89 -3.49
N PHE A 215 0.86 -17.45 -2.31
CA PHE A 215 1.56 -16.42 -1.57
C PHE A 215 2.95 -16.88 -1.12
N ARG A 216 3.05 -18.12 -0.62
CA ARG A 216 4.35 -18.70 -0.29
C ARG A 216 5.31 -18.68 -1.48
N ASN A 217 4.84 -19.08 -2.66
CA ASN A 217 5.68 -19.11 -3.87
C ASN A 217 6.08 -17.68 -4.30
N ASN A 218 5.17 -16.70 -4.21
CA ASN A 218 5.49 -15.29 -4.48
C ASN A 218 6.59 -14.77 -3.53
N LEU A 219 6.50 -15.11 -2.23
CA LEU A 219 7.52 -14.72 -1.24
C LEU A 219 8.86 -15.39 -1.53
N VAL A 220 8.87 -16.71 -1.77
CA VAL A 220 10.10 -17.48 -2.05
C VAL A 220 10.75 -17.04 -3.35
N MET A 221 9.96 -16.64 -4.37
CA MET A 221 10.48 -16.09 -5.61
C MET A 221 11.22 -14.76 -5.40
N LEU A 222 10.79 -13.95 -4.42
CA LEU A 222 11.48 -12.72 -4.04
C LEU A 222 12.74 -13.03 -3.23
N ASP A 223 12.59 -13.86 -2.20
CA ASP A 223 13.67 -14.30 -1.31
C ASP A 223 13.20 -15.49 -0.47
N GLY A 224 14.01 -16.55 -0.44
CA GLY A 224 13.68 -17.80 0.25
C GLY A 224 13.43 -17.66 1.75
N ASP A 225 13.98 -16.63 2.39
CA ASP A 225 13.87 -16.40 3.84
C ASP A 225 12.64 -15.54 4.20
N LEU A 226 11.98 -14.88 3.24
CA LEU A 226 10.85 -14.00 3.53
C LEU A 226 9.73 -14.64 4.33
N PRO A 227 9.33 -15.90 4.09
CA PRO A 227 8.34 -16.55 4.94
C PRO A 227 8.74 -16.59 6.42
N ALA A 228 9.99 -16.92 6.73
CA ALA A 228 10.50 -16.96 8.09
C ALA A 228 10.69 -15.56 8.68
N ILE A 229 11.15 -14.59 7.90
CA ILE A 229 11.26 -13.17 8.31
C ILE A 229 9.90 -12.63 8.72
N ILE A 230 8.88 -12.80 7.89
CA ILE A 230 7.52 -12.32 8.19
C ILE A 230 6.95 -13.00 9.43
N ALA A 231 7.17 -14.30 9.58
CA ALA A 231 6.75 -15.02 10.78
C ALA A 231 7.36 -14.44 12.06
N ASN A 232 8.65 -14.09 12.03
CA ASN A 232 9.34 -13.45 13.16
C ASN A 232 8.84 -12.02 13.41
N LEU A 233 8.55 -11.23 12.35
CA LEU A 233 7.93 -9.90 12.50
C LEU A 233 6.56 -9.99 13.18
N LEU A 234 5.72 -10.97 12.81
CA LEU A 234 4.42 -11.19 13.43
C LEU A 234 4.53 -11.57 14.92
N LEU A 235 5.48 -12.44 15.27
CA LEU A 235 5.74 -12.81 16.66
C LEU A 235 6.28 -11.62 17.47
N GLU A 236 7.21 -10.85 16.88
CA GLU A 236 7.78 -9.66 17.52
C GLU A 236 6.72 -8.58 17.77
N GLN A 237 5.81 -8.35 16.81
CA GLN A 237 4.67 -7.46 17.00
C GLN A 237 3.80 -7.89 18.21
N LEU A 238 3.56 -9.19 18.37
CA LEU A 238 2.74 -9.71 19.48
C LEU A 238 3.45 -9.61 20.82
N ASN A 239 4.78 -9.78 20.83
CA ASN A 239 5.60 -9.74 22.05
C ASN A 239 5.76 -8.32 22.58
N THR A 240 5.91 -7.35 21.70
CA THR A 240 6.30 -5.98 22.06
C THR A 240 5.17 -4.96 21.90
N GLY A 241 4.17 -5.25 21.08
CA GLY A 241 3.12 -4.31 20.69
C GLY A 241 3.56 -3.30 19.63
N VAL A 242 4.84 -3.30 19.23
CA VAL A 242 5.37 -2.47 18.15
C VAL A 242 4.73 -2.89 16.83
N SER A 243 4.43 -1.92 15.96
CA SER A 243 3.80 -2.22 14.66
C SER A 243 4.57 -1.71 13.45
N THR A 244 5.43 -0.68 13.59
CA THR A 244 6.19 -0.14 12.46
C THR A 244 7.19 -1.16 11.95
N LEU A 245 7.22 -1.37 10.63
CA LEU A 245 8.10 -2.39 10.04
C LEU A 245 9.57 -2.05 10.22
N LYS A 246 9.94 -0.77 10.23
CA LYS A 246 11.30 -0.33 10.49
C LYS A 246 11.77 -0.76 11.89
N GLU A 247 11.00 -0.44 12.93
CA GLU A 247 11.37 -0.79 14.31
C GLU A 247 11.33 -2.32 14.54
N LEU A 248 10.35 -3.02 13.96
CA LEU A 248 10.30 -4.48 14.00
C LEU A 248 11.52 -5.11 13.32
N ALA A 249 11.98 -4.56 12.17
CA ALA A 249 13.17 -5.03 11.48
C ALA A 249 14.45 -4.83 12.32
N GLU A 250 14.56 -3.68 13.00
CA GLU A 250 15.67 -3.41 13.93
C GLU A 250 15.70 -4.46 15.05
N ARG A 251 14.57 -4.75 15.69
CA ARG A 251 14.45 -5.75 16.77
C ARG A 251 14.78 -7.18 16.32
N ILE A 252 14.29 -7.61 15.15
CA ILE A 252 14.66 -8.93 14.64
C ILE A 252 16.12 -8.98 14.15
N THR A 253 16.74 -7.85 13.83
CA THR A 253 18.18 -7.78 13.55
C THR A 253 18.99 -8.02 14.83
N GLU A 254 18.59 -7.43 15.96
CA GLU A 254 19.23 -7.63 17.27
C GLU A 254 19.15 -9.10 17.74
N THR A 255 17.98 -9.73 17.60
CA THR A 255 17.75 -11.11 17.98
C THR A 255 18.28 -12.13 16.98
N ASN A 256 18.44 -11.72 15.74
CA ASN A 256 18.97 -12.48 14.60
C ASN A 256 18.45 -13.93 14.49
N PRO A 257 17.14 -14.15 14.41
CA PRO A 257 16.55 -15.50 14.47
C PRO A 257 16.95 -16.40 13.30
N LEU A 258 17.36 -15.83 12.15
CA LEU A 258 17.82 -16.59 11.00
C LEU A 258 19.34 -16.80 10.98
N LYS A 259 20.06 -16.28 11.98
CA LYS A 259 21.52 -16.46 12.16
C LYS A 259 22.34 -15.96 10.96
N TYR A 260 21.96 -14.80 10.39
CA TYR A 260 22.81 -14.15 9.41
C TYR A 260 24.14 -13.69 10.02
N ASP A 261 25.18 -13.62 9.19
CA ASP A 261 26.42 -12.95 9.58
C ASP A 261 26.21 -11.42 9.56
N ILE A 262 25.88 -10.88 10.75
CA ILE A 262 25.60 -9.45 10.93
C ILE A 262 26.84 -8.64 11.32
N GLU A 263 28.00 -9.28 11.52
CA GLU A 263 29.26 -8.59 11.88
C GLU A 263 29.74 -7.69 10.74
N GLN A 264 29.40 -8.02 9.51
CA GLN A 264 29.78 -7.25 8.32
C GLN A 264 28.84 -6.09 7.99
N THR A 265 27.95 -5.68 8.91
CA THR A 265 27.05 -4.54 8.77
C THR A 265 26.02 -4.61 7.63
N SER A 266 25.87 -5.76 6.97
CA SER A 266 24.86 -5.93 5.91
C SER A 266 23.46 -5.97 6.49
N PRO A 267 22.54 -5.10 6.02
CA PRO A 267 21.19 -4.95 6.61
C PRO A 267 20.23 -6.03 6.09
N PHE A 268 20.51 -7.33 6.31
CA PHE A 268 19.78 -8.44 5.72
C PHE A 268 18.27 -8.34 5.88
N TYR A 269 17.78 -8.14 7.11
CA TYR A 269 16.35 -8.08 7.38
C TYR A 269 15.69 -6.86 6.73
N ALA A 270 16.27 -5.67 6.92
CA ALA A 270 15.73 -4.44 6.35
C ALA A 270 15.74 -4.50 4.80
N TYR A 271 16.79 -5.00 4.19
CA TYR A 271 16.89 -5.14 2.74
C TYR A 271 15.80 -6.06 2.17
N LYS A 272 15.62 -7.26 2.75
CA LYS A 272 14.62 -8.24 2.29
C LYS A 272 13.19 -7.71 2.50
N ILE A 273 12.93 -7.01 3.61
CA ILE A 273 11.63 -6.37 3.88
C ILE A 273 11.35 -5.25 2.87
N LYS A 274 12.32 -4.39 2.56
CA LYS A 274 12.18 -3.35 1.53
C LYS A 274 11.83 -3.95 0.16
N HIS A 275 12.47 -5.03 -0.24
CA HIS A 275 12.16 -5.77 -1.47
C HIS A 275 10.72 -6.29 -1.49
N LEU A 276 10.23 -6.87 -0.38
CA LEU A 276 8.85 -7.31 -0.23
C LEU A 276 7.87 -6.14 -0.40
N LEU A 277 8.12 -5.03 0.32
CA LEU A 277 7.25 -3.85 0.27
C LEU A 277 7.19 -3.25 -1.13
N THR A 278 8.33 -3.14 -1.81
CA THR A 278 8.41 -2.64 -3.18
C THR A 278 7.64 -3.53 -4.14
N SER A 279 7.79 -4.83 -4.05
CA SER A 279 7.08 -5.78 -4.91
C SER A 279 5.57 -5.76 -4.68
N ALA A 280 5.13 -5.66 -3.41
CA ALA A 280 3.73 -5.49 -3.07
C ALA A 280 3.16 -4.14 -3.55
N ALA A 281 3.96 -3.07 -3.46
CA ALA A 281 3.59 -1.74 -3.93
C ALA A 281 3.36 -1.71 -5.44
N LEU A 282 4.22 -2.38 -6.21
CA LEU A 282 4.27 -2.26 -7.65
C LEU A 282 3.49 -3.34 -8.42
N GLY A 283 2.93 -4.38 -7.74
CA GLY A 283 2.10 -5.35 -8.48
C GLY A 283 1.82 -6.68 -7.77
N MET A 284 2.71 -7.16 -6.89
CA MET A 284 2.50 -8.45 -6.25
C MET A 284 1.25 -8.48 -5.36
N MET A 285 0.40 -9.48 -5.59
CA MET A 285 -0.80 -9.74 -4.77
C MET A 285 -0.72 -11.13 -4.13
N PRO A 286 -1.15 -11.32 -2.86
CA PRO A 286 -1.03 -12.60 -2.17
C PRO A 286 -1.82 -13.75 -2.82
N ALA A 287 -2.99 -13.47 -3.37
CA ALA A 287 -3.88 -14.50 -3.90
C ALA A 287 -3.65 -14.82 -5.38
N THR A 288 -2.77 -14.11 -6.07
CA THR A 288 -2.50 -14.26 -7.50
C THR A 288 -1.05 -14.63 -7.72
N ALA A 289 -0.79 -15.64 -8.55
CA ALA A 289 0.57 -16.00 -8.94
C ALA A 289 1.24 -14.80 -9.62
N TRP A 290 2.36 -14.35 -9.04
CA TRP A 290 3.06 -13.19 -9.55
C TRP A 290 4.16 -13.60 -10.53
N SER A 291 4.23 -12.89 -11.66
CA SER A 291 5.21 -13.16 -12.71
C SER A 291 6.52 -12.36 -12.57
N GLY A 292 6.66 -11.56 -11.52
CA GLY A 292 7.79 -10.63 -11.36
C GLY A 292 7.62 -9.30 -12.08
N LYS A 293 6.51 -9.08 -12.79
CA LYS A 293 6.25 -7.82 -13.49
C LYS A 293 5.68 -6.78 -12.54
N PHE A 294 6.08 -5.53 -12.74
CA PHE A 294 5.58 -4.36 -12.03
C PHE A 294 4.53 -3.64 -12.89
N ASP A 295 3.32 -3.49 -12.35
CA ASP A 295 2.22 -2.81 -13.03
C ASP A 295 2.32 -1.29 -12.86
N ALA A 296 2.55 -0.80 -11.62
CA ALA A 296 2.72 0.60 -11.31
C ALA A 296 4.19 1.04 -11.48
N ASN A 297 4.69 1.02 -12.72
CA ASN A 297 6.10 1.23 -13.06
C ASN A 297 6.62 2.66 -12.79
N GLY A 298 5.74 3.63 -12.55
CA GLY A 298 6.09 4.99 -12.12
C GLY A 298 6.39 5.11 -10.63
N GLY A 299 5.77 4.27 -9.79
CA GLY A 299 5.85 4.36 -8.34
C GLY A 299 4.59 4.92 -7.69
N TYR A 300 4.75 5.76 -6.67
CA TYR A 300 3.62 6.32 -5.90
C TYR A 300 3.52 7.84 -6.00
N LEU A 301 2.26 8.31 -6.05
CA LEU A 301 1.89 9.69 -5.73
C LEU A 301 1.19 9.70 -4.37
N VAL A 302 1.74 10.44 -3.43
CA VAL A 302 1.20 10.51 -2.06
C VAL A 302 0.52 11.85 -1.86
N VAL A 303 -0.80 11.82 -1.61
CA VAL A 303 -1.60 13.00 -1.26
C VAL A 303 -1.55 13.15 0.26
N LYS A 304 -0.91 14.19 0.73
CA LYS A 304 -0.80 14.53 2.15
C LYS A 304 -2.09 15.14 2.70
N LYS A 305 -2.21 15.21 4.02
CA LYS A 305 -3.37 15.82 4.71
C LYS A 305 -3.59 17.29 4.38
N ASP A 306 -2.51 18.02 4.08
CA ASP A 306 -2.54 19.43 3.65
C ASP A 306 -2.84 19.62 2.15
N GLY A 307 -3.01 18.52 1.42
CA GLY A 307 -3.26 18.52 -0.02
C GLY A 307 -1.98 18.60 -0.87
N GLU A 308 -0.78 18.64 -0.28
CA GLU A 308 0.46 18.53 -1.06
C GLU A 308 0.57 17.13 -1.66
N ILE A 309 1.06 17.06 -2.92
CA ILE A 309 1.30 15.79 -3.61
C ILE A 309 2.80 15.58 -3.75
N LEU A 310 3.27 14.43 -3.26
CA LEU A 310 4.66 14.03 -3.37
C LEU A 310 4.82 12.80 -4.28
N CYS A 311 5.84 12.81 -5.12
CA CYS A 311 6.19 11.71 -6.00
C CYS A 311 7.32 10.87 -5.41
N TYR A 312 7.06 9.57 -5.30
CA TYR A 312 8.06 8.56 -5.00
C TYR A 312 8.28 7.73 -6.26
N HIS A 313 9.17 8.25 -7.10
CA HIS A 313 9.42 7.70 -8.41
C HIS A 313 10.29 6.44 -8.32
N PHE A 314 9.89 5.37 -9.02
CA PHE A 314 10.62 4.10 -8.99
C PHE A 314 12.07 4.19 -9.53
N TYR A 315 12.38 5.14 -10.41
CA TYR A 315 13.77 5.40 -10.83
C TYR A 315 14.69 5.83 -9.68
N ASP A 316 14.13 6.45 -8.64
CA ASP A 316 14.85 6.74 -7.41
C ASP A 316 14.53 5.65 -6.37
N ARG A 317 14.93 4.43 -6.71
CA ARG A 317 14.58 3.21 -5.99
C ARG A 317 14.86 3.31 -4.50
N ASN A 318 16.02 3.82 -4.11
CA ASN A 318 16.38 3.93 -2.70
C ASN A 318 15.38 4.79 -1.92
N ARG A 319 14.96 5.95 -2.47
CA ARG A 319 13.95 6.80 -1.81
C ARG A 319 12.58 6.16 -1.75
N PHE A 320 12.18 5.47 -2.82
CA PHE A 320 10.92 4.73 -2.83
C PHE A 320 10.90 3.63 -1.78
N GLU A 321 11.97 2.85 -1.68
CA GLU A 321 12.13 1.81 -0.66
C GLU A 321 12.20 2.39 0.76
N ASP A 322 12.94 3.50 0.96
CA ASP A 322 13.04 4.18 2.25
C ASP A 322 11.70 4.77 2.70
N TYR A 323 10.93 5.34 1.77
CA TYR A 323 9.57 5.80 2.05
C TYR A 323 8.67 4.65 2.50
N LEU A 324 8.61 3.56 1.72
CA LEU A 324 7.78 2.41 2.05
C LEU A 324 8.15 1.84 3.42
N PHE A 325 9.44 1.64 3.67
CA PHE A 325 9.94 1.04 4.90
C PHE A 325 9.70 1.91 6.14
N SER A 326 9.84 3.22 6.01
CA SER A 326 9.65 4.18 7.11
C SER A 326 8.19 4.41 7.46
N ASN A 327 7.28 4.24 6.48
CA ASN A 327 5.86 4.53 6.66
C ASN A 327 4.98 3.27 6.75
N ALA A 328 5.52 2.08 6.51
CA ALA A 328 4.78 0.83 6.59
C ALA A 328 4.68 0.31 8.03
N TYR A 329 3.52 -0.26 8.35
CA TYR A 329 3.30 -0.94 9.62
C TYR A 329 2.43 -2.18 9.47
N LEU A 330 2.55 -3.10 10.42
CA LEU A 330 1.70 -4.29 10.53
C LEU A 330 0.39 -3.92 11.22
N GLU A 331 -0.73 -4.12 10.54
CA GLU A 331 -2.04 -4.01 11.15
C GLU A 331 -2.54 -5.38 11.60
N ARG A 332 -3.16 -5.44 12.78
CA ARG A 332 -3.85 -6.63 13.26
C ARG A 332 -5.24 -6.72 12.66
N SER A 333 -5.46 -7.72 11.82
CA SER A 333 -6.71 -7.93 11.09
C SER A 333 -7.85 -8.38 12.02
N SER A 334 -9.09 -8.31 11.53
CA SER A 334 -10.23 -8.89 12.21
C SER A 334 -10.17 -10.42 12.24
N THR A 335 -10.14 -11.03 13.43
CA THR A 335 -10.08 -12.49 13.61
C THR A 335 -11.30 -13.22 13.04
N THR A 336 -12.44 -12.55 12.98
CA THR A 336 -13.69 -13.16 12.49
C THR A 336 -13.74 -13.34 10.98
N LYS A 337 -12.99 -12.51 10.23
CA LYS A 337 -13.03 -12.51 8.76
C LYS A 337 -12.03 -13.48 8.10
N HIS A 338 -10.90 -13.76 8.75
CA HIS A 338 -9.75 -14.39 8.08
C HIS A 338 -9.32 -15.73 8.70
N GLN A 339 -10.13 -16.30 9.60
CA GLN A 339 -9.92 -17.63 10.20
C GLN A 339 -8.52 -17.82 10.80
N TYR A 340 -8.13 -16.93 11.71
CA TYR A 340 -6.87 -16.99 12.43
C TYR A 340 -7.03 -16.68 13.93
N ALA A 341 -5.92 -16.79 14.66
CA ALA A 341 -5.85 -16.53 16.11
C ALA A 341 -6.69 -17.48 16.97
N THR A 342 -6.87 -18.72 16.52
CA THR A 342 -7.44 -19.83 17.30
C THR A 342 -6.50 -21.02 17.23
N ILE A 343 -6.43 -21.79 18.35
CA ILE A 343 -5.76 -23.08 18.35
C ILE A 343 -6.67 -24.08 17.65
N VAL A 344 -6.13 -24.79 16.67
CA VAL A 344 -6.82 -25.84 15.93
C VAL A 344 -6.05 -27.15 16.14
N LYS A 345 -6.75 -28.23 16.46
CA LYS A 345 -6.18 -29.57 16.52
C LYS A 345 -6.29 -30.19 15.13
N GLU A 346 -5.16 -30.44 14.53
CA GLU A 346 -5.05 -31.05 13.21
C GLU A 346 -5.36 -32.55 13.24
N VAL A 347 -5.55 -33.16 12.06
CA VAL A 347 -5.91 -34.58 11.94
C VAL A 347 -4.85 -35.51 12.56
N ASP A 348 -3.57 -35.10 12.51
CA ASP A 348 -2.43 -35.83 13.09
C ASP A 348 -2.25 -35.58 14.59
N GLY A 349 -3.16 -34.83 15.22
CA GLY A 349 -3.11 -34.47 16.63
C GLY A 349 -2.21 -33.28 16.97
N THR A 350 -1.51 -32.70 15.99
CA THR A 350 -0.71 -31.49 16.21
C THR A 350 -1.61 -30.28 16.44
N LEU A 351 -1.13 -29.31 17.21
CA LEU A 351 -1.85 -28.05 17.46
C LEU A 351 -1.29 -26.96 16.59
N SER A 352 -2.16 -26.30 15.83
CA SER A 352 -1.82 -25.16 14.97
C SER A 352 -2.44 -23.87 15.47
N PHE A 353 -1.77 -22.75 15.19
CA PHE A 353 -2.24 -21.39 15.47
C PHE A 353 -1.84 -20.49 14.31
N LYS A 354 -2.80 -19.76 13.74
CA LYS A 354 -2.52 -18.92 12.57
C LYS A 354 -2.44 -17.45 12.96
N LEU A 355 -1.47 -16.75 12.36
CA LEU A 355 -1.36 -15.30 12.40
C LEU A 355 -1.54 -14.74 10.99
N ASN A 356 -2.17 -13.57 10.87
CA ASN A 356 -2.44 -12.96 9.59
C ASN A 356 -1.50 -11.79 9.32
N PHE A 357 -0.96 -11.72 8.11
CA PHE A 357 -0.06 -10.66 7.66
C PHE A 357 -0.81 -9.60 6.87
N GLN A 358 -0.83 -8.38 7.38
CA GLN A 358 -1.41 -7.20 6.74
C GLN A 358 -0.48 -6.01 6.90
N VAL A 359 -0.26 -5.27 5.82
CA VAL A 359 0.59 -4.07 5.81
C VAL A 359 -0.20 -2.86 5.37
N ARG A 360 -0.06 -1.77 6.14
CA ARG A 360 -0.58 -0.44 5.78
C ARG A 360 0.52 0.59 5.73
N LEU A 361 0.21 1.71 5.09
CA LEU A 361 1.03 2.93 5.05
C LEU A 361 0.33 4.03 5.86
N LYS A 362 1.11 4.72 6.71
CA LYS A 362 0.67 5.88 7.49
C LYS A 362 0.34 7.06 6.60
#